data_11c1b7076d8ac490df5bf9a61c0292c5
#
_entry.id   11c1b7076d8ac490df5bf9a61c0292c5
#
_cell.length_a   1.000
_cell.length_b   1.000
_cell.length_c   1.000
_cell.angle_alpha   90.00
_cell.angle_beta   90.00
_cell.angle_gamma   90.00
#
_symmetry.space_group_name_H-M   'P 1'
#
loop_
_entity.id
_entity.type
_entity.pdbx_description
1 polymer ?
#
loop_
_entity_poly.entity_id
_entity_poly.type
_entity_poly.pdbx_seq_one_letter_code
_entity_poly.pdbx_strand_id
1 'polypeptide(L)'
;MVELSEKVSGLIYQLRIFMPMEPGYVFSYIVKRDNECVMIDAGYPNAELLNPLINELSKISNCRLSTLFITHMHIDHTGLANELRNRLSLSIVMHRRDYEQVLKMLDRDLFIKEFLELLGQYGVPNAEMELYRNVTSGLSSRRRLSALNPDVLINNEEEYIERMHVLLTPGHSPGHISIILDEYKLAFTGDLILPTITTHVGLTPINPGNPLRDYLNSLIRIRKVDLKCLYPGHEGEICNVNDRINELIMHRVSRLCEVVNTLRNNELTIFEITNMLKWMDDKKYVDLDPMNKYMALTETAALVKYLESIGIVKAGNDYKYGIIREIMCDIRELIPQ
;
A
#
# COMPACT_ATOMS: atom_id res chain seq x y z
N MET A 1 -15.17 -16.76 -4.65
CA MET A 1 -16.05 -16.93 -3.48
C MET A 1 -16.07 -15.61 -2.71
N VAL A 2 -17.21 -15.24 -2.11
CA VAL A 2 -17.35 -14.08 -1.22
C VAL A 2 -18.03 -14.59 0.06
N GLU A 3 -17.50 -14.19 1.21
CA GLU A 3 -18.00 -14.63 2.51
C GLU A 3 -18.23 -13.41 3.41
N LEU A 4 -19.43 -13.30 3.98
CA LEU A 4 -19.80 -12.25 4.93
C LEU A 4 -19.63 -12.76 6.36
N SER A 5 -19.00 -11.93 7.21
CA SER A 5 -18.93 -12.12 8.65
C SER A 5 -19.19 -10.81 9.39
N GLU A 6 -19.84 -10.88 10.55
CA GLU A 6 -20.03 -9.75 11.44
C GLU A 6 -18.83 -9.63 12.39
N LYS A 7 -18.20 -8.46 12.48
CA LYS A 7 -17.04 -8.20 13.32
C LYS A 7 -17.37 -7.45 14.61
N VAL A 8 -18.19 -6.41 14.49
CA VAL A 8 -18.72 -5.70 15.64
C VAL A 8 -20.23 -5.71 15.49
N SER A 9 -20.94 -6.25 16.49
CA SER A 9 -22.37 -6.53 16.42
C SER A 9 -23.17 -5.31 15.98
N GLY A 10 -23.91 -5.47 14.90
CA GLY A 10 -24.73 -4.43 14.29
C GLY A 10 -24.00 -3.25 13.66
N LEU A 11 -22.67 -3.18 13.75
CA LEU A 11 -21.88 -2.03 13.30
C LEU A 11 -20.95 -2.35 12.12
N ILE A 12 -20.11 -3.39 12.23
CA ILE A 12 -19.09 -3.72 11.23
C ILE A 12 -19.30 -5.12 10.69
N TYR A 13 -19.41 -5.21 9.37
CA TYR A 13 -19.42 -6.46 8.61
C TYR A 13 -18.21 -6.52 7.70
N GLN A 14 -17.58 -7.68 7.59
CA GLN A 14 -16.44 -7.95 6.73
C GLN A 14 -16.84 -8.88 5.61
N LEU A 15 -16.48 -8.52 4.40
CA LEU A 15 -16.57 -9.33 3.20
C LEU A 15 -15.19 -9.85 2.83
N ARG A 16 -15.01 -11.17 2.87
CA ARG A 16 -13.81 -11.83 2.38
C ARG A 16 -13.97 -12.16 0.91
N ILE A 17 -13.18 -11.52 0.07
CA ILE A 17 -13.26 -11.61 -1.38
C ILE A 17 -12.02 -12.34 -1.89
N PHE A 18 -12.17 -13.51 -2.52
CA PHE A 18 -11.06 -14.31 -3.01
C PHE A 18 -10.43 -13.71 -4.27
N MET A 19 -9.10 -13.78 -4.36
CA MET A 19 -8.30 -13.36 -5.49
C MET A 19 -7.24 -14.42 -5.86
N PRO A 20 -6.75 -14.44 -7.13
CA PRO A 20 -5.86 -15.51 -7.61
C PRO A 20 -4.38 -15.28 -7.31
N MET A 21 -4.05 -14.37 -6.38
CA MET A 21 -2.69 -14.05 -5.97
C MET A 21 -2.59 -14.02 -4.45
N GLU A 22 -1.39 -14.18 -3.91
CA GLU A 22 -1.18 -14.02 -2.47
C GLU A 22 -1.59 -12.61 -1.99
N PRO A 23 -2.21 -12.52 -0.81
CA PRO A 23 -2.47 -13.58 0.17
C PRO A 23 -3.76 -14.40 -0.08
N GLY A 24 -4.29 -14.47 -1.28
CA GLY A 24 -5.43 -15.29 -1.69
C GLY A 24 -6.80 -14.64 -1.49
N TYR A 25 -6.88 -13.55 -0.76
CA TYR A 25 -8.11 -12.78 -0.52
C TYR A 25 -7.81 -11.36 -0.06
N VAL A 26 -8.81 -10.50 -0.21
CA VAL A 26 -8.83 -9.14 0.31
C VAL A 26 -10.12 -8.91 1.09
N PHE A 27 -10.10 -8.04 2.06
CA PHE A 27 -11.27 -7.64 2.83
C PHE A 27 -11.85 -6.32 2.32
N SER A 28 -13.18 -6.33 2.17
CA SER A 28 -13.99 -5.13 2.13
C SER A 28 -14.82 -5.04 3.40
N TYR A 29 -15.12 -3.84 3.86
CA TYR A 29 -15.88 -3.67 5.08
C TYR A 29 -17.16 -2.87 4.83
N ILE A 30 -18.20 -3.20 5.57
CA ILE A 30 -19.43 -2.42 5.64
C ILE A 30 -19.55 -1.85 7.04
N VAL A 31 -19.66 -0.54 7.13
CA VAL A 31 -19.95 0.15 8.38
C VAL A 31 -21.40 0.61 8.34
N LYS A 32 -22.20 0.07 9.25
CA LYS A 32 -23.63 0.38 9.36
C LYS A 32 -23.84 1.43 10.43
N ARG A 33 -24.59 2.48 10.07
CA ARG A 33 -25.04 3.52 10.97
C ARG A 33 -26.53 3.77 10.73
N ASP A 34 -27.35 3.43 11.70
CA ASP A 34 -28.80 3.48 11.57
C ASP A 34 -29.28 2.64 10.37
N ASN A 35 -29.88 3.30 9.37
CA ASN A 35 -30.34 2.67 8.13
C ASN A 35 -29.40 2.94 6.93
N GLU A 36 -28.29 3.62 7.16
CA GLU A 36 -27.28 3.93 6.13
C GLU A 36 -26.01 3.12 6.36
N CYS A 37 -25.37 2.79 5.26
CA CYS A 37 -24.12 2.03 5.27
C CYS A 37 -23.12 2.68 4.33
N VAL A 38 -21.86 2.60 4.72
CA VAL A 38 -20.74 2.88 3.83
C VAL A 38 -19.93 1.61 3.63
N MET A 39 -19.35 1.49 2.45
CA MET A 39 -18.45 0.39 2.11
C MET A 39 -17.02 0.93 2.07
N ILE A 40 -16.07 0.11 2.48
CA ILE A 40 -14.63 0.41 2.43
C ILE A 40 -13.99 -0.68 1.59
N ASP A 41 -13.33 -0.27 0.51
CA ASP A 41 -12.73 -1.08 -0.54
C ASP A 41 -13.70 -1.98 -1.31
N ALA A 42 -13.41 -2.19 -2.60
CA ALA A 42 -14.31 -2.84 -3.54
C ALA A 42 -13.90 -4.29 -3.90
N GLY A 43 -12.72 -4.72 -3.44
CA GLY A 43 -12.22 -6.05 -3.78
C GLY A 43 -11.55 -6.15 -5.15
N TYR A 44 -11.09 -7.36 -5.47
CA TYR A 44 -10.37 -7.70 -6.70
C TYR A 44 -11.27 -7.71 -7.94
N PRO A 45 -10.80 -7.26 -9.14
CA PRO A 45 -11.62 -7.18 -10.36
C PRO A 45 -11.90 -8.55 -10.97
N ASN A 46 -12.93 -9.19 -10.47
CA ASN A 46 -13.50 -10.40 -11.06
C ASN A 46 -15.01 -10.22 -11.18
N ALA A 47 -15.49 -10.02 -12.40
CA ALA A 47 -16.90 -9.80 -12.67
C ALA A 47 -17.81 -10.96 -12.19
N GLU A 48 -17.29 -12.17 -12.08
CA GLU A 48 -18.03 -13.33 -11.54
C GLU A 48 -18.34 -13.18 -10.04
N LEU A 49 -17.56 -12.36 -9.32
CA LEU A 49 -17.77 -12.10 -7.91
C LEU A 49 -18.81 -11.02 -7.63
N LEU A 50 -19.21 -10.21 -8.62
CA LEU A 50 -20.13 -9.10 -8.41
C LEU A 50 -21.50 -9.56 -7.87
N ASN A 51 -22.14 -10.55 -8.50
CA ASN A 51 -23.43 -11.05 -8.02
C ASN A 51 -23.33 -11.76 -6.65
N PRO A 52 -22.35 -12.65 -6.39
CA PRO A 52 -22.09 -13.16 -5.06
C PRO A 52 -21.90 -12.05 -4.00
N LEU A 53 -21.14 -10.99 -4.32
CA LEU A 53 -20.91 -9.86 -3.43
C LEU A 53 -22.22 -9.13 -3.09
N ILE A 54 -23.04 -8.82 -4.10
CA ILE A 54 -24.35 -8.17 -3.91
C ILE A 54 -25.29 -9.06 -3.08
N ASN A 55 -25.29 -10.37 -3.29
CA ASN A 55 -26.07 -11.31 -2.50
C ASN A 55 -25.64 -11.32 -1.04
N GLU A 56 -24.34 -11.26 -0.75
CA GLU A 56 -23.87 -11.16 0.64
C GLU A 56 -24.28 -9.82 1.28
N LEU A 57 -24.14 -8.71 0.56
CA LEU A 57 -24.56 -7.39 1.01
C LEU A 57 -26.06 -7.33 1.35
N SER A 58 -26.90 -8.02 0.57
CA SER A 58 -28.36 -8.05 0.79
C SER A 58 -28.79 -8.74 2.08
N LYS A 59 -27.89 -9.51 2.72
CA LYS A 59 -28.17 -10.16 4.01
C LYS A 59 -28.09 -9.18 5.18
N ILE A 60 -27.46 -8.01 5.00
CA ILE A 60 -27.37 -6.98 6.04
C ILE A 60 -28.69 -6.19 6.06
N SER A 61 -29.51 -6.47 7.06
CA SER A 61 -30.83 -5.83 7.19
C SER A 61 -30.74 -4.33 7.47
N ASN A 62 -31.68 -3.55 6.93
CA ASN A 62 -31.74 -2.10 7.14
C ASN A 62 -30.40 -1.39 6.85
N CYS A 63 -29.82 -1.67 5.69
CA CYS A 63 -28.53 -1.16 5.28
C CYS A 63 -28.62 -0.63 3.85
N ARG A 64 -28.80 0.68 3.68
CA ARG A 64 -28.76 1.36 2.40
C ARG A 64 -27.32 1.83 2.16
N LEU A 65 -26.60 1.15 1.29
CA LEU A 65 -25.27 1.59 0.87
C LEU A 65 -25.38 2.89 0.05
N SER A 66 -24.61 3.90 0.45
CA SER A 66 -24.57 5.22 -0.21
C SER A 66 -23.20 5.55 -0.76
N THR A 67 -22.14 5.12 -0.06
CA THR A 67 -20.77 5.57 -0.31
C THR A 67 -19.81 4.39 -0.27
N LEU A 68 -18.87 4.41 -1.19
CA LEU A 68 -17.72 3.51 -1.26
C LEU A 68 -16.44 4.31 -1.07
N PHE A 69 -15.77 4.12 0.05
CA PHE A 69 -14.43 4.63 0.28
C PHE A 69 -13.39 3.68 -0.29
N ILE A 70 -12.44 4.21 -1.05
CA ILE A 70 -11.27 3.47 -1.54
C ILE A 70 -10.07 3.90 -0.71
N THR A 71 -9.49 2.95 0.02
CA THR A 71 -8.32 3.22 0.88
C THR A 71 -7.10 3.61 0.07
N HIS A 72 -6.88 2.94 -1.08
CA HIS A 72 -5.77 3.24 -1.97
C HIS A 72 -5.98 2.66 -3.38
N MET A 73 -5.08 2.99 -4.29
CA MET A 73 -5.24 2.75 -5.73
C MET A 73 -5.03 1.32 -6.20
N HIS A 74 -4.61 0.37 -5.37
CA HIS A 74 -4.29 -0.99 -5.81
C HIS A 74 -5.54 -1.74 -6.28
N ILE A 75 -5.32 -2.67 -7.22
CA ILE A 75 -6.39 -3.29 -7.99
C ILE A 75 -7.30 -4.19 -7.14
N ASP A 76 -6.79 -4.77 -6.10
CA ASP A 76 -7.53 -5.61 -5.15
C ASP A 76 -8.41 -4.80 -4.19
N HIS A 77 -8.22 -3.49 -4.12
CA HIS A 77 -9.07 -2.56 -3.37
C HIS A 77 -10.03 -1.78 -4.26
N THR A 78 -9.65 -1.55 -5.52
CA THR A 78 -10.44 -0.74 -6.47
C THR A 78 -11.24 -1.57 -7.46
N GLY A 79 -10.99 -2.87 -7.55
CA GLY A 79 -11.28 -3.69 -8.72
C GLY A 79 -12.74 -3.75 -9.16
N LEU A 80 -13.70 -3.80 -8.23
CA LEU A 80 -15.13 -3.83 -8.51
C LEU A 80 -15.84 -2.48 -8.26
N ALA A 81 -15.09 -1.40 -8.05
CA ALA A 81 -15.67 -0.12 -7.63
C ALA A 81 -16.69 0.44 -8.63
N ASN A 82 -16.37 0.44 -9.93
CA ASN A 82 -17.27 0.96 -10.96
C ASN A 82 -18.50 0.08 -11.13
N GLU A 83 -18.34 -1.25 -11.07
CA GLU A 83 -19.43 -2.21 -11.16
C GLU A 83 -20.39 -2.06 -9.97
N LEU A 84 -19.86 -1.93 -8.76
CA LEU A 84 -20.65 -1.68 -7.54
C LEU A 84 -21.37 -0.33 -7.61
N ARG A 85 -20.67 0.73 -8.03
CA ARG A 85 -21.29 2.05 -8.26
C ARG A 85 -22.49 1.97 -9.20
N ASN A 86 -22.30 1.34 -10.37
CA ASN A 86 -23.35 1.25 -11.37
C ASN A 86 -24.54 0.40 -10.89
N ARG A 87 -24.28 -0.65 -10.11
CA ARG A 87 -25.30 -1.59 -9.64
C ARG A 87 -26.07 -1.10 -8.43
N LEU A 88 -25.40 -0.37 -7.53
CA LEU A 88 -25.94 0.06 -6.23
C LEU A 88 -26.10 1.58 -6.11
N SER A 89 -25.73 2.34 -7.16
CA SER A 89 -25.77 3.80 -7.18
C SER A 89 -24.92 4.44 -6.04
N LEU A 90 -23.72 3.91 -5.85
CA LEU A 90 -22.78 4.40 -4.82
C LEU A 90 -22.02 5.63 -5.30
N SER A 91 -21.70 6.53 -4.38
CA SER A 91 -20.69 7.58 -4.56
C SER A 91 -19.31 7.02 -4.20
N ILE A 92 -18.34 7.14 -5.10
CA ILE A 92 -16.96 6.69 -4.86
C ILE A 92 -16.15 7.86 -4.31
N VAL A 93 -15.47 7.60 -3.17
CA VAL A 93 -14.59 8.55 -2.46
C VAL A 93 -13.19 7.99 -2.43
N MET A 94 -12.19 8.74 -2.90
CA MET A 94 -10.78 8.38 -2.74
C MET A 94 -9.89 9.63 -2.67
N HIS A 95 -8.65 9.46 -2.27
CA HIS A 95 -7.71 10.57 -2.21
C HIS A 95 -7.19 10.94 -3.62
N ARG A 96 -7.11 12.26 -3.91
CA ARG A 96 -6.65 12.80 -5.20
C ARG A 96 -5.28 12.26 -5.62
N ARG A 97 -4.32 12.18 -4.70
CA ARG A 97 -2.97 11.71 -5.01
C ARG A 97 -2.96 10.32 -5.63
N ASP A 98 -3.78 9.40 -5.14
CA ASP A 98 -3.89 8.05 -5.71
C ASP A 98 -4.66 8.04 -7.03
N TYR A 99 -5.71 8.85 -7.15
CA TYR A 99 -6.43 8.97 -8.41
C TYR A 99 -5.52 9.50 -9.55
N GLU A 100 -4.68 10.48 -9.27
CA GLU A 100 -3.70 10.99 -10.24
C GLU A 100 -2.73 9.89 -10.69
N GLN A 101 -2.33 8.97 -9.81
CA GLN A 101 -1.50 7.82 -10.18
C GLN A 101 -2.27 6.80 -11.02
N VAL A 102 -3.56 6.57 -10.74
CA VAL A 102 -4.43 5.75 -11.61
C VAL A 102 -4.46 6.34 -13.02
N LEU A 103 -4.69 7.65 -13.16
CA LEU A 103 -4.68 8.34 -14.46
C LEU A 103 -3.33 8.21 -15.18
N LYS A 104 -2.21 8.36 -14.45
CA LYS A 104 -0.87 8.19 -14.99
C LYS A 104 -0.65 6.78 -15.54
N MET A 105 -1.14 5.75 -14.86
CA MET A 105 -1.03 4.36 -15.30
C MET A 105 -1.90 4.04 -16.52
N LEU A 106 -2.92 4.84 -16.83
CA LEU A 106 -3.74 4.68 -18.04
C LEU A 106 -2.94 5.01 -19.30
N ASP A 107 -1.96 5.92 -19.23
CA ASP A 107 -0.95 6.09 -20.28
C ASP A 107 0.15 5.04 -20.10
N ARG A 108 -0.17 3.83 -20.58
CA ARG A 108 0.68 2.65 -20.39
C ARG A 108 2.09 2.83 -20.94
N ASP A 109 2.21 3.44 -22.10
CA ASP A 109 3.50 3.55 -22.79
C ASP A 109 4.39 4.56 -22.06
N LEU A 110 3.83 5.68 -21.62
CA LEU A 110 4.53 6.65 -20.80
C LEU A 110 4.93 6.04 -19.45
N PHE A 111 4.03 5.33 -18.78
CA PHE A 111 4.31 4.70 -17.50
C PHE A 111 5.45 3.68 -17.60
N ILE A 112 5.44 2.81 -18.63
CA ILE A 112 6.51 1.83 -18.85
C ILE A 112 7.83 2.55 -19.15
N LYS A 113 7.81 3.59 -19.98
CA LYS A 113 9.00 4.37 -20.32
C LYS A 113 9.64 4.98 -19.06
N GLU A 114 8.85 5.72 -18.26
CA GLU A 114 9.35 6.33 -17.01
C GLU A 114 9.90 5.29 -16.04
N PHE A 115 9.26 4.11 -15.97
CA PHE A 115 9.75 3.05 -15.11
C PHE A 115 11.08 2.48 -15.58
N LEU A 116 11.24 2.24 -16.89
CA LEU A 116 12.52 1.75 -17.45
C LEU A 116 13.66 2.77 -17.30
N GLU A 117 13.37 4.06 -17.44
CA GLU A 117 14.33 5.13 -17.15
C GLU A 117 14.78 5.11 -15.67
N LEU A 118 13.83 4.91 -14.76
CA LEU A 118 14.13 4.78 -13.33
C LEU A 118 14.97 3.54 -13.01
N LEU A 119 14.71 2.41 -13.68
CA LEU A 119 15.54 1.20 -13.55
C LEU A 119 16.98 1.42 -14.01
N GLY A 120 17.18 2.23 -15.05
CA GLY A 120 18.53 2.64 -15.48
C GLY A 120 19.27 3.39 -14.36
N GLN A 121 18.57 4.30 -13.66
CA GLN A 121 19.13 5.01 -12.51
C GLN A 121 19.37 4.08 -11.30
N TYR A 122 18.65 2.98 -11.19
CA TYR A 122 18.90 1.95 -10.18
C TYR A 122 20.08 1.04 -10.50
N GLY A 123 20.68 1.18 -11.70
CA GLY A 123 21.80 0.37 -12.16
C GLY A 123 21.40 -1.03 -12.62
N VAL A 124 20.14 -1.22 -13.04
CA VAL A 124 19.66 -2.51 -13.56
C VAL A 124 20.34 -2.80 -14.91
N PRO A 125 20.99 -3.97 -15.07
CA PRO A 125 21.61 -4.35 -16.35
C PRO A 125 20.59 -4.51 -17.48
N ASN A 126 20.97 -4.19 -18.71
CA ASN A 126 20.11 -4.34 -19.89
C ASN A 126 19.51 -5.75 -20.03
N ALA A 127 20.26 -6.79 -19.63
CA ALA A 127 19.78 -8.17 -19.67
C ALA A 127 18.57 -8.46 -18.75
N GLU A 128 18.39 -7.66 -17.70
CA GLU A 128 17.27 -7.80 -16.75
C GLU A 128 16.09 -6.89 -17.09
N MET A 129 16.24 -5.89 -17.96
CA MET A 129 15.21 -4.89 -18.27
C MET A 129 13.90 -5.49 -18.80
N GLU A 130 13.99 -6.58 -19.59
CA GLU A 130 12.81 -7.23 -20.16
C GLU A 130 11.93 -7.89 -19.10
N LEU A 131 12.52 -8.43 -18.03
CA LEU A 131 11.78 -8.95 -16.88
C LEU A 131 10.89 -7.88 -16.28
N TYR A 132 11.46 -6.71 -15.98
CA TYR A 132 10.72 -5.59 -15.36
C TYR A 132 9.69 -4.97 -16.31
N ARG A 133 9.98 -4.90 -17.60
CA ARG A 133 9.03 -4.47 -18.64
C ARG A 133 7.79 -5.36 -18.61
N ASN A 134 7.96 -6.67 -18.51
CA ASN A 134 6.87 -7.64 -18.47
C ASN A 134 6.01 -7.49 -17.21
N VAL A 135 6.64 -7.35 -16.04
CA VAL A 135 5.94 -7.10 -14.76
C VAL A 135 5.13 -5.81 -14.83
N THR A 136 5.77 -4.70 -15.24
CA THR A 136 5.13 -3.37 -15.32
C THR A 136 3.98 -3.35 -16.32
N SER A 137 4.15 -4.03 -17.47
CA SER A 137 3.10 -4.20 -18.47
C SER A 137 1.89 -4.95 -17.92
N GLY A 138 2.13 -5.99 -17.11
CA GLY A 138 1.08 -6.74 -16.44
C GLY A 138 0.30 -5.86 -15.45
N LEU A 139 1.00 -5.09 -14.62
CA LEU A 139 0.39 -4.18 -13.65
C LEU A 139 -0.48 -3.11 -14.33
N SER A 140 0.03 -2.43 -15.36
CA SER A 140 -0.72 -1.40 -16.07
C SER A 140 -1.91 -1.96 -16.87
N SER A 141 -1.78 -3.18 -17.43
CA SER A 141 -2.87 -3.84 -18.16
C SER A 141 -4.06 -4.19 -17.25
N ARG A 142 -3.80 -4.71 -16.07
CA ARG A 142 -4.84 -5.00 -15.06
C ARG A 142 -5.58 -3.74 -14.63
N ARG A 143 -4.90 -2.60 -14.52
CA ARG A 143 -5.51 -1.34 -14.11
C ARG A 143 -6.37 -0.68 -15.19
N ARG A 144 -6.14 -0.94 -16.46
CA ARG A 144 -7.05 -0.51 -17.53
C ARG A 144 -8.47 -1.07 -17.35
N LEU A 145 -8.61 -2.24 -16.74
CA LEU A 145 -9.91 -2.86 -16.45
C LEU A 145 -10.63 -2.17 -15.27
N SER A 146 -9.91 -1.43 -14.45
CA SER A 146 -10.43 -0.77 -13.24
C SER A 146 -10.25 0.75 -13.26
N ALA A 147 -10.42 1.39 -14.43
CA ALA A 147 -10.41 2.85 -14.54
C ALA A 147 -11.47 3.45 -13.61
N LEU A 148 -11.00 3.95 -12.46
CA LEU A 148 -11.88 4.58 -11.46
C LEU A 148 -12.35 5.95 -11.97
N ASN A 149 -13.58 6.30 -11.63
CA ASN A 149 -14.11 7.64 -11.80
C ASN A 149 -14.74 8.08 -10.47
N PRO A 150 -13.94 8.56 -9.51
CA PRO A 150 -14.45 8.98 -8.20
C PRO A 150 -15.40 10.16 -8.31
N ASP A 151 -16.45 10.16 -7.47
CA ASP A 151 -17.38 11.27 -7.34
C ASP A 151 -16.85 12.34 -6.40
N VAL A 152 -16.07 11.92 -5.38
CA VAL A 152 -15.46 12.80 -4.39
C VAL A 152 -13.95 12.53 -4.31
N LEU A 153 -13.15 13.57 -4.50
CA LEU A 153 -11.71 13.53 -4.34
C LEU A 153 -11.29 14.24 -3.06
N ILE A 154 -10.72 13.47 -2.13
CA ILE A 154 -10.12 13.99 -0.90
C ILE A 154 -8.83 14.74 -1.27
N ASN A 155 -8.66 15.94 -0.74
CA ASN A 155 -7.48 16.78 -0.99
C ASN A 155 -6.68 17.08 0.28
N ASN A 156 -7.33 16.93 1.43
CA ASN A 156 -6.77 17.29 2.73
C ASN A 156 -6.05 16.10 3.36
N GLU A 157 -5.13 16.39 4.27
CA GLU A 157 -4.46 15.34 5.06
C GLU A 157 -5.39 14.70 6.09
N GLU A 158 -6.44 15.42 6.48
CA GLU A 158 -7.41 14.98 7.48
C GLU A 158 -8.75 15.70 7.24
N GLU A 159 -9.83 14.94 7.18
CA GLU A 159 -11.18 15.48 7.05
C GLU A 159 -12.26 14.48 7.48
N TYR A 160 -13.48 14.97 7.65
CA TYR A 160 -14.64 14.14 7.97
C TYR A 160 -15.59 14.07 6.77
N ILE A 161 -15.84 12.85 6.28
CA ILE A 161 -16.78 12.56 5.19
C ILE A 161 -17.73 11.48 5.68
N GLU A 162 -19.05 11.68 5.52
CA GLU A 162 -20.07 10.73 5.98
C GLU A 162 -19.88 10.30 7.47
N ARG A 163 -19.45 11.25 8.31
CA ARG A 163 -19.07 11.01 9.72
C ARG A 163 -17.92 10.03 9.91
N MET A 164 -17.19 9.71 8.86
CA MET A 164 -15.93 8.97 8.91
C MET A 164 -14.78 9.97 9.05
N HIS A 165 -13.92 9.76 10.02
CA HIS A 165 -12.69 10.53 10.15
C HIS A 165 -11.66 9.92 9.18
N VAL A 166 -11.34 10.62 8.12
CA VAL A 166 -10.43 10.17 7.07
C VAL A 166 -9.07 10.81 7.28
N LEU A 167 -8.05 9.98 7.37
CA LEU A 167 -6.67 10.38 7.61
C LEU A 167 -5.80 9.96 6.44
N LEU A 168 -5.10 10.90 5.80
CA LEU A 168 -4.10 10.59 4.78
C LEU A 168 -2.91 9.87 5.44
N THR A 169 -2.60 8.66 5.01
CA THR A 169 -1.56 7.79 5.54
C THR A 169 -0.68 7.22 4.42
N PRO A 170 0.11 8.08 3.73
CA PRO A 170 0.89 7.70 2.56
C PRO A 170 2.07 6.81 2.92
N GLY A 171 2.64 6.18 1.88
CA GLY A 171 3.83 5.34 1.94
C GLY A 171 3.69 4.06 1.14
N HIS A 172 2.66 3.26 1.37
CA HIS A 172 2.29 2.14 0.51
C HIS A 172 1.83 2.61 -0.88
N SER A 173 1.01 3.65 -0.90
CA SER A 173 0.73 4.51 -2.06
C SER A 173 0.74 5.98 -1.63
N PRO A 174 0.86 6.96 -2.56
CA PRO A 174 0.96 8.37 -2.19
C PRO A 174 -0.36 8.98 -1.67
N GLY A 175 -1.49 8.38 -1.99
CA GLY A 175 -2.82 8.81 -1.56
C GLY A 175 -3.53 7.77 -0.67
N HIS A 176 -2.79 6.85 -0.05
CA HIS A 176 -3.38 5.91 0.90
C HIS A 176 -4.07 6.64 2.04
N ILE A 177 -5.28 6.21 2.40
CA ILE A 177 -6.04 6.75 3.54
C ILE A 177 -6.38 5.65 4.54
N SER A 178 -6.40 6.03 5.80
CA SER A 178 -7.03 5.25 6.88
C SER A 178 -8.35 5.90 7.29
N ILE A 179 -9.35 5.09 7.61
CA ILE A 179 -10.69 5.56 7.96
C ILE A 179 -10.95 5.18 9.41
N ILE A 180 -11.23 6.17 10.25
CA ILE A 180 -11.31 6.01 11.70
C ILE A 180 -12.76 6.21 12.16
N LEU A 181 -13.21 5.35 13.04
CA LEU A 181 -14.42 5.45 13.80
C LEU A 181 -14.08 5.93 15.22
N ASP A 182 -13.95 7.23 15.42
CA ASP A 182 -13.47 7.84 16.67
C ASP A 182 -14.27 7.37 17.88
N GLU A 183 -15.61 7.33 17.77
CA GLU A 183 -16.51 6.91 18.82
C GLU A 183 -16.23 5.49 19.34
N TYR A 184 -15.81 4.60 18.42
CA TYR A 184 -15.55 3.19 18.74
C TYR A 184 -14.06 2.91 18.96
N LYS A 185 -13.17 3.87 18.63
CA LYS A 185 -11.71 3.71 18.63
C LYS A 185 -11.25 2.60 17.69
N LEU A 186 -11.83 2.51 16.51
CA LEU A 186 -11.56 1.52 15.48
C LEU A 186 -11.08 2.21 14.21
N ALA A 187 -10.22 1.54 13.43
CA ALA A 187 -9.77 2.07 12.16
C ALA A 187 -9.69 1.00 11.07
N PHE A 188 -10.01 1.38 9.83
CA PHE A 188 -9.75 0.62 8.62
C PHE A 188 -8.47 1.16 8.01
N THR A 189 -7.44 0.34 7.95
CA THR A 189 -6.08 0.78 7.62
C THR A 189 -5.62 0.35 6.24
N GLY A 190 -6.52 -0.22 5.41
CA GLY A 190 -6.14 -0.75 4.11
C GLY A 190 -4.85 -1.58 4.23
N ASP A 191 -3.84 -1.24 3.46
CA ASP A 191 -2.54 -1.93 3.46
C ASP A 191 -1.43 -1.18 4.20
N LEU A 192 -1.77 -0.19 5.02
CA LEU A 192 -0.76 0.51 5.85
C LEU A 192 -0.17 -0.41 6.92
N ILE A 193 -1.03 -1.12 7.65
CA ILE A 193 -0.67 -1.99 8.79
C ILE A 193 -1.37 -3.33 8.60
N LEU A 194 -0.60 -4.39 8.40
CA LEU A 194 -1.06 -5.76 8.24
C LEU A 194 -0.63 -6.63 9.43
N PRO A 195 -1.38 -7.69 9.80
CA PRO A 195 -1.15 -8.45 11.02
C PRO A 195 0.21 -9.16 11.11
N THR A 196 0.63 -9.84 10.06
CA THR A 196 1.85 -10.65 10.08
C THR A 196 2.85 -10.23 9.00
N ILE A 197 2.39 -10.00 7.77
CA ILE A 197 3.26 -9.54 6.69
C ILE A 197 3.58 -8.05 6.83
N THR A 198 4.68 -7.63 6.21
CA THR A 198 5.03 -6.22 6.09
C THR A 198 4.52 -5.67 4.78
N THR A 199 3.92 -4.48 4.85
CA THR A 199 3.43 -3.83 3.64
C THR A 199 4.58 -3.47 2.69
N HIS A 200 4.37 -3.59 1.40
CA HIS A 200 5.35 -3.15 0.41
C HIS A 200 5.41 -1.61 0.36
N VAL A 201 6.62 -1.07 0.47
CA VAL A 201 6.90 0.38 0.36
C VAL A 201 8.00 0.57 -0.67
N GLY A 202 7.60 0.79 -1.93
CA GLY A 202 8.53 0.87 -3.05
C GLY A 202 8.61 2.26 -3.67
N LEU A 203 9.81 2.68 -4.07
CA LEU A 203 10.00 3.89 -4.86
C LEU A 203 9.80 3.57 -6.35
N THR A 204 8.77 4.15 -6.94
CA THR A 204 8.34 3.91 -8.32
C THR A 204 7.80 5.18 -8.95
N PRO A 205 7.57 5.25 -10.29
CA PRO A 205 6.97 6.42 -10.91
C PRO A 205 5.59 6.78 -10.38
N ILE A 206 4.83 5.81 -9.84
CA ILE A 206 3.50 6.02 -9.25
C ILE A 206 3.52 6.12 -7.72
N ASN A 207 4.68 5.95 -7.10
CA ASN A 207 4.91 6.22 -5.67
C ASN A 207 6.23 6.98 -5.53
N PRO A 208 6.30 8.22 -6.05
CA PRO A 208 7.52 9.02 -6.09
C PRO A 208 7.83 9.67 -4.74
N GLY A 209 8.95 10.39 -4.69
CA GLY A 209 9.32 11.16 -3.51
C GLY A 209 10.11 10.35 -2.49
N ASN A 210 9.58 10.17 -1.30
CA ASN A 210 10.21 9.39 -0.24
C ASN A 210 9.18 8.50 0.48
N PRO A 211 8.75 7.41 -0.19
CA PRO A 211 7.66 6.56 0.32
C PRO A 211 7.94 5.95 1.68
N LEU A 212 9.21 5.64 2.01
CA LEU A 212 9.55 5.11 3.33
C LEU A 212 9.42 6.17 4.43
N ARG A 213 9.79 7.42 4.18
CA ARG A 213 9.55 8.52 5.13
C ARG A 213 8.06 8.70 5.37
N ASP A 214 7.28 8.71 4.30
CA ASP A 214 5.84 8.88 4.36
C ASP A 214 5.18 7.74 5.14
N TYR A 215 5.61 6.50 4.91
CA TYR A 215 5.16 5.32 5.64
C TYR A 215 5.47 5.40 7.14
N LEU A 216 6.70 5.73 7.51
CA LEU A 216 7.09 5.87 8.90
C LEU A 216 6.30 6.98 9.61
N ASN A 217 6.11 8.12 8.95
CA ASN A 217 5.28 9.21 9.46
C ASN A 217 3.81 8.76 9.64
N SER A 218 3.28 7.99 8.70
CA SER A 218 1.92 7.44 8.77
C SER A 218 1.75 6.49 9.96
N LEU A 219 2.71 5.60 10.20
CA LEU A 219 2.72 4.72 11.38
C LEU A 219 2.73 5.52 12.69
N ILE A 220 3.59 6.56 12.77
CA ILE A 220 3.67 7.45 13.93
C ILE A 220 2.36 8.23 14.12
N ARG A 221 1.71 8.64 13.02
CA ARG A 221 0.43 9.36 13.06
C ARG A 221 -0.69 8.46 13.58
N ILE A 222 -0.81 7.23 13.07
CA ILE A 222 -1.79 6.24 13.58
C ILE A 222 -1.55 5.90 15.06
N ARG A 223 -0.30 5.76 15.49
CA ARG A 223 0.04 5.49 16.90
C ARG A 223 -0.42 6.58 17.86
N LYS A 224 -0.55 7.83 17.39
CA LYS A 224 -1.05 8.96 18.20
C LYS A 224 -2.57 8.95 18.36
N VAL A 225 -3.29 8.20 17.53
CA VAL A 225 -4.73 8.02 17.66
C VAL A 225 -4.98 6.92 18.68
N ASP A 226 -5.90 7.16 19.62
CA ASP A 226 -6.28 6.17 20.65
C ASP A 226 -7.18 5.09 20.05
N LEU A 227 -6.58 4.05 19.44
CA LEU A 227 -7.27 2.97 18.76
C LEU A 227 -7.23 1.67 19.56
N LYS A 228 -8.37 0.96 19.62
CA LYS A 228 -8.51 -0.37 20.21
C LYS A 228 -8.13 -1.49 19.24
N CYS A 229 -8.68 -1.41 18.01
CA CYS A 229 -8.42 -2.41 16.97
C CYS A 229 -8.37 -1.77 15.59
N LEU A 230 -7.60 -2.41 14.69
CA LEU A 230 -7.51 -2.09 13.27
C LEU A 230 -8.14 -3.19 12.43
N TYR A 231 -8.74 -2.80 11.33
CA TYR A 231 -9.33 -3.68 10.30
C TYR A 231 -8.60 -3.44 8.97
N PRO A 232 -7.53 -4.20 8.70
CA PRO A 232 -6.73 -4.04 7.49
C PRO A 232 -7.36 -4.70 6.26
N GLY A 233 -6.76 -4.47 5.07
CA GLY A 233 -7.20 -5.07 3.82
C GLY A 233 -6.96 -6.58 3.72
N HIS A 234 -6.01 -7.12 4.48
CA HIS A 234 -5.62 -8.52 4.42
C HIS A 234 -5.40 -9.12 5.82
N GLU A 235 -5.37 -10.47 5.89
CA GLU A 235 -5.04 -11.32 7.01
C GLU A 235 -6.07 -11.32 8.17
N GLY A 236 -6.39 -10.18 8.79
CA GLY A 236 -7.35 -10.10 9.89
C GLY A 236 -7.19 -8.86 10.78
N GLU A 237 -7.95 -8.79 11.85
CA GLU A 237 -7.97 -7.67 12.78
C GLU A 237 -6.72 -7.63 13.69
N ILE A 238 -6.33 -6.42 14.12
CA ILE A 238 -5.18 -6.17 14.98
C ILE A 238 -5.65 -5.37 16.20
N CYS A 239 -5.63 -5.96 17.40
CA CYS A 239 -6.03 -5.25 18.63
C CYS A 239 -4.83 -4.91 19.55
N ASN A 240 -3.63 -5.40 19.26
CA ASN A 240 -2.38 -4.97 19.85
C ASN A 240 -1.70 -3.87 18.98
N VAL A 241 -2.43 -2.79 18.74
CA VAL A 241 -2.10 -1.76 17.73
C VAL A 241 -0.69 -1.20 17.88
N ASN A 242 -0.34 -0.75 19.10
CA ASN A 242 0.97 -0.12 19.35
C ASN A 242 2.14 -1.11 19.23
N ASP A 243 1.95 -2.35 19.65
CA ASP A 243 2.98 -3.39 19.54
C ASP A 243 3.24 -3.69 18.06
N ARG A 244 2.16 -3.84 17.25
CA ARG A 244 2.31 -4.09 15.83
C ARG A 244 2.98 -2.93 15.10
N ILE A 245 2.64 -1.69 15.43
CA ILE A 245 3.31 -0.50 14.86
C ILE A 245 4.81 -0.50 15.22
N ASN A 246 5.16 -0.81 16.47
CA ASN A 246 6.55 -0.88 16.89
C ASN A 246 7.33 -1.98 16.14
N GLU A 247 6.73 -3.16 15.95
CA GLU A 247 7.32 -4.24 15.14
C GLU A 247 7.61 -3.79 13.71
N LEU A 248 6.65 -3.12 13.05
CA LEU A 248 6.81 -2.60 11.69
C LEU A 248 7.92 -1.55 11.60
N ILE A 249 7.99 -0.63 12.56
CA ILE A 249 9.06 0.38 12.63
C ILE A 249 10.42 -0.33 12.81
N MET A 250 10.54 -1.28 13.75
CA MET A 250 11.78 -2.01 13.99
C MET A 250 12.21 -2.84 12.79
N HIS A 251 11.26 -3.43 12.06
CA HIS A 251 11.55 -4.11 10.81
C HIS A 251 12.20 -3.15 9.80
N ARG A 252 11.65 -1.93 9.62
CA ARG A 252 12.25 -0.93 8.71
C ARG A 252 13.63 -0.47 9.18
N VAL A 253 13.84 -0.30 10.48
CA VAL A 253 15.17 0.00 11.06
C VAL A 253 16.16 -1.11 10.72
N SER A 254 15.78 -2.38 10.89
CA SER A 254 16.64 -3.53 10.51
C SER A 254 17.01 -3.49 9.03
N ARG A 255 16.03 -3.26 8.13
CA ARG A 255 16.27 -3.17 6.69
C ARG A 255 17.21 -2.01 6.32
N LEU A 256 17.06 -0.84 6.96
CA LEU A 256 17.96 0.30 6.77
C LEU A 256 19.39 -0.04 7.22
N CYS A 257 19.53 -0.72 8.35
CA CYS A 257 20.84 -1.18 8.84
C CYS A 257 21.51 -2.19 7.91
N GLU A 258 20.74 -3.10 7.30
CA GLU A 258 21.27 -4.02 6.31
C GLU A 258 21.86 -3.28 5.09
N VAL A 259 21.15 -2.25 4.58
CA VAL A 259 21.64 -1.39 3.50
C VAL A 259 22.92 -0.66 3.93
N VAL A 260 22.95 -0.04 5.11
CA VAL A 260 24.14 0.64 5.63
C VAL A 260 25.33 -0.33 5.75
N ASN A 261 25.10 -1.52 6.30
CA ASN A 261 26.18 -2.53 6.42
C ASN A 261 26.71 -2.99 5.07
N THR A 262 25.82 -3.13 4.06
CA THR A 262 26.21 -3.49 2.69
C THR A 262 27.06 -2.40 2.04
N LEU A 263 26.81 -1.13 2.35
CA LEU A 263 27.54 0.01 1.82
C LEU A 263 28.85 0.30 2.57
N ARG A 264 29.11 -0.33 3.73
CA ARG A 264 30.41 -0.16 4.41
C ARG A 264 31.54 -0.62 3.51
N ASN A 265 32.47 0.28 3.20
CA ASN A 265 33.60 0.06 2.30
C ASN A 265 33.24 -0.22 0.82
N ASN A 266 31.99 0.04 0.43
CA ASN A 266 31.52 -0.15 -0.94
C ASN A 266 30.78 1.08 -1.45
N GLU A 267 30.90 1.34 -2.76
CA GLU A 267 30.00 2.21 -3.50
C GLU A 267 29.22 1.36 -4.49
N LEU A 268 27.90 1.26 -4.31
CA LEU A 268 27.03 0.33 -5.01
C LEU A 268 25.82 1.02 -5.61
N THR A 269 25.36 0.52 -6.76
CA THR A 269 24.04 0.86 -7.30
C THR A 269 22.91 0.24 -6.46
N ILE A 270 21.69 0.73 -6.61
CA ILE A 270 20.52 0.14 -5.94
C ILE A 270 20.38 -1.34 -6.31
N PHE A 271 20.60 -1.68 -7.57
CA PHE A 271 20.52 -3.07 -8.04
C PHE A 271 21.59 -3.97 -7.37
N GLU A 272 22.84 -3.50 -7.27
CA GLU A 272 23.91 -4.23 -6.58
C GLU A 272 23.59 -4.42 -5.09
N ILE A 273 23.08 -3.38 -4.39
CA ILE A 273 22.61 -3.50 -3.01
C ILE A 273 21.52 -4.56 -2.91
N THR A 274 20.49 -4.51 -3.78
CA THR A 274 19.36 -5.45 -3.77
C THR A 274 19.83 -6.91 -3.87
N ASN A 275 20.86 -7.17 -4.69
CA ASN A 275 21.44 -8.51 -4.86
C ASN A 275 22.21 -9.01 -3.63
N MET A 276 22.72 -8.12 -2.78
CA MET A 276 23.45 -8.47 -1.56
C MET A 276 22.55 -8.65 -0.35
N LEU A 277 21.33 -8.10 -0.37
CA LEU A 277 20.35 -8.26 0.70
C LEU A 277 19.70 -9.65 0.65
N LYS A 278 19.19 -10.07 1.79
CA LYS A 278 18.32 -11.24 1.90
C LYS A 278 16.85 -10.83 1.86
N TRP A 279 16.03 -11.72 1.32
CA TRP A 279 14.59 -11.50 1.11
C TRP A 279 13.80 -12.59 1.82
N MET A 280 12.49 -12.65 1.59
CA MET A 280 11.59 -13.61 2.24
C MET A 280 12.25 -15.00 2.38
N ASP A 281 12.17 -15.59 3.55
CA ASP A 281 12.74 -16.91 3.88
C ASP A 281 14.26 -16.99 3.63
N ASP A 282 15.01 -15.89 3.86
CA ASP A 282 16.45 -15.78 3.62
C ASP A 282 16.90 -16.05 2.16
N LYS A 283 15.96 -15.94 1.21
CA LYS A 283 16.26 -16.11 -0.23
C LYS A 283 17.19 -15.02 -0.76
N LYS A 284 18.01 -15.38 -1.71
CA LYS A 284 18.77 -14.43 -2.51
C LYS A 284 17.89 -13.83 -3.59
N TYR A 285 18.21 -12.62 -4.05
CA TYR A 285 17.49 -11.95 -5.13
C TYR A 285 17.33 -12.85 -6.37
N VAL A 286 18.36 -13.59 -6.76
CA VAL A 286 18.34 -14.46 -7.96
C VAL A 286 17.25 -15.55 -7.87
N ASP A 287 16.90 -15.99 -6.67
CA ASP A 287 15.94 -17.06 -6.42
C ASP A 287 14.48 -16.56 -6.35
N LEU A 288 14.26 -15.24 -6.44
CA LEU A 288 12.94 -14.63 -6.41
C LEU A 288 12.24 -14.76 -7.77
N ASP A 289 10.92 -14.90 -7.74
CA ASP A 289 10.10 -14.76 -8.96
C ASP A 289 10.09 -13.31 -9.46
N PRO A 290 9.62 -13.04 -10.70
CA PRO A 290 9.68 -11.71 -11.30
C PRO A 290 8.96 -10.61 -10.49
N MET A 291 7.83 -10.91 -9.84
CA MET A 291 7.11 -9.92 -9.03
C MET A 291 7.88 -9.60 -7.74
N ASN A 292 8.39 -10.62 -7.06
CA ASN A 292 9.20 -10.43 -5.87
C ASN A 292 10.54 -9.74 -6.18
N LYS A 293 11.15 -9.95 -7.35
CA LYS A 293 12.31 -9.17 -7.82
C LYS A 293 11.97 -7.69 -7.99
N TYR A 294 10.80 -7.39 -8.58
CA TYR A 294 10.30 -6.02 -8.70
C TYR A 294 10.10 -5.37 -7.33
N MET A 295 9.45 -6.07 -6.41
CA MET A 295 9.20 -5.57 -5.05
C MET A 295 10.51 -5.34 -4.29
N ALA A 296 11.45 -6.28 -4.35
CA ALA A 296 12.76 -6.18 -3.71
C ALA A 296 13.56 -4.95 -4.19
N LEU A 297 13.62 -4.75 -5.50
CA LEU A 297 14.35 -3.64 -6.10
C LEU A 297 13.75 -2.28 -5.71
N THR A 298 12.44 -2.13 -5.81
CA THR A 298 11.76 -0.88 -5.51
C THR A 298 11.74 -0.57 -4.01
N GLU A 299 11.71 -1.60 -3.15
CA GLU A 299 11.89 -1.43 -1.70
C GLU A 299 13.32 -0.97 -1.37
N THR A 300 14.35 -1.59 -1.97
CA THR A 300 15.75 -1.14 -1.78
C THR A 300 15.92 0.32 -2.20
N ALA A 301 15.30 0.71 -3.32
CA ALA A 301 15.30 2.11 -3.76
C ALA A 301 14.68 3.06 -2.73
N ALA A 302 13.58 2.66 -2.10
CA ALA A 302 12.94 3.45 -1.04
C ALA A 302 13.83 3.56 0.21
N LEU A 303 14.51 2.46 0.60
CA LEU A 303 15.46 2.44 1.72
C LEU A 303 16.65 3.38 1.46
N VAL A 304 17.27 3.28 0.29
CA VAL A 304 18.40 4.15 -0.11
C VAL A 304 17.97 5.62 -0.17
N LYS A 305 16.80 5.90 -0.77
CA LYS A 305 16.24 7.26 -0.84
C LYS A 305 15.98 7.85 0.53
N TYR A 306 15.52 7.05 1.46
CA TYR A 306 15.34 7.48 2.84
C TYR A 306 16.68 7.81 3.51
N LEU A 307 17.68 6.92 3.43
CA LEU A 307 19.03 7.15 3.98
C LEU A 307 19.69 8.39 3.38
N GLU A 308 19.53 8.62 2.07
CA GLU A 308 20.01 9.84 1.42
C GLU A 308 19.35 11.09 2.02
N SER A 309 18.05 11.03 2.25
CA SER A 309 17.27 12.16 2.76
C SER A 309 17.58 12.56 4.20
N ILE A 310 18.17 11.65 4.98
CA ILE A 310 18.65 11.92 6.36
C ILE A 310 20.18 12.08 6.42
N GLY A 311 20.85 12.16 5.26
CA GLY A 311 22.26 12.48 5.15
C GLY A 311 23.20 11.36 5.62
N ILE A 312 22.83 10.10 5.48
CA ILE A 312 23.67 8.94 5.79
C ILE A 312 24.41 8.45 4.54
N VAL A 313 23.73 8.40 3.39
CA VAL A 313 24.32 8.03 2.12
C VAL A 313 24.19 9.16 1.11
N LYS A 314 24.99 9.12 0.05
CA LYS A 314 24.94 10.05 -1.07
C LYS A 314 25.21 9.32 -2.38
N ALA A 315 24.48 9.73 -3.42
CA ALA A 315 24.79 9.32 -4.79
C ALA A 315 26.11 9.94 -5.24
N GLY A 316 27.00 9.10 -5.73
CA GLY A 316 28.23 9.48 -6.44
C GLY A 316 28.04 9.40 -7.95
N ASN A 317 29.14 9.08 -8.66
CA ASN A 317 29.09 8.86 -10.10
C ASN A 317 28.38 7.53 -10.44
N ASP A 318 27.82 7.44 -11.65
CA ASP A 318 27.21 6.22 -12.19
C ASP A 318 26.11 5.63 -11.30
N TYR A 319 25.35 6.49 -10.61
CA TYR A 319 24.25 6.11 -9.70
C TYR A 319 24.65 5.18 -8.55
N LYS A 320 25.95 5.18 -8.17
CA LYS A 320 26.43 4.45 -6.99
C LYS A 320 26.27 5.28 -5.74
N TYR A 321 25.88 4.61 -4.66
CA TYR A 321 25.70 5.20 -3.34
C TYR A 321 26.81 4.77 -2.42
N GLY A 322 27.34 5.72 -1.65
CA GLY A 322 28.33 5.51 -0.61
C GLY A 322 27.93 6.18 0.70
N ILE A 323 28.51 5.72 1.82
CA ILE A 323 28.30 6.29 3.14
C ILE A 323 29.04 7.61 3.25
N ILE A 324 28.33 8.65 3.72
CA ILE A 324 28.94 9.96 4.03
C ILE A 324 28.89 10.30 5.51
N ARG A 325 28.12 9.55 6.30
CA ARG A 325 28.04 9.66 7.75
C ARG A 325 27.91 8.28 8.39
N GLU A 326 28.89 7.89 9.19
CA GLU A 326 28.83 6.66 9.97
C GLU A 326 27.73 6.72 11.02
N ILE A 327 27.01 5.61 11.18
CA ILE A 327 25.97 5.43 12.19
C ILE A 327 26.11 4.09 12.89
N MET A 328 25.60 4.02 14.12
CA MET A 328 25.58 2.80 14.93
C MET A 328 24.30 1.97 14.74
N CYS A 329 23.45 2.32 13.77
CA CYS A 329 22.15 1.68 13.55
C CYS A 329 21.21 1.75 14.77
N ASP A 330 21.25 2.88 15.49
CA ASP A 330 20.29 3.17 16.56
C ASP A 330 18.98 3.70 15.95
N ILE A 331 17.84 3.26 16.49
CA ILE A 331 16.51 3.70 16.07
C ILE A 331 16.39 5.24 16.09
N ARG A 332 17.03 5.91 17.05
CA ARG A 332 17.02 7.37 17.20
C ARG A 332 17.72 8.11 16.06
N GLU A 333 18.63 7.43 15.34
CA GLU A 333 19.33 7.98 14.19
C GLU A 333 18.56 7.79 12.89
N LEU A 334 17.66 6.82 12.87
CA LEU A 334 17.00 6.31 11.67
C LEU A 334 15.50 6.63 11.56
N ILE A 335 14.84 7.02 12.64
CA ILE A 335 13.39 7.25 12.64
C ILE A 335 13.10 8.74 12.86
N PRO A 336 12.09 9.32 12.17
CA PRO A 336 11.64 10.68 12.40
C PRO A 336 11.21 10.87 13.87
N GLN A 337 11.61 11.98 14.49
CA GLN A 337 11.22 12.34 15.86
C GLN A 337 9.83 12.98 15.88
#